data_a4cd7e13395162e0a181f5a2254f5cf6
#
_entry.id   a4cd7e13395162e0a181f5a2254f5cf6
#
_cell.length_a   1.000
_cell.length_b   1.000
_cell.length_c   1.000
_cell.angle_alpha   90.00
_cell.angle_beta   90.00
_cell.angle_gamma   90.00
#
_symmetry.space_group_name_H-M   'P 1'
#
loop_
_entity.id
_entity.type
_entity.pdbx_description
1 polymer ?
#
loop_
_entity_poly.entity_id
_entity_poly.type
_entity_poly.pdbx_seq_one_letter_code
_entity_poly.pdbx_strand_id
1 'polypeptide(L)'
;CDSCHTRHEFSAAESRKPEACATCHSGVDHNNWEAYSMSKHGKVVSMMGDKWNWNAPLRDAYTKGGQTAPTCAGCHFEYEGKYSHNVVRKIRWANYPAVPGIAENITSEWSEARLDSWVKTCTSCHSERFARSYLEFMDKGTLHGLAKYKEAHAVTEKLYKEGLLTGQKTNRPLPLPPDKEMFAGFTQLYWSKDNNPAAIELKVLEMGENDLPKLHVGLAHVNPGGWTYTEGWGPMNRA
;
A
#
# COMPACT_ATOMS: atom_id res chain seq x y z
N CYS A 1 -19.59 -3.14 -12.06
CA CYS A 1 -19.16 -2.79 -13.43
C CYS A 1 -19.12 -1.28 -13.62
N ASP A 2 -20.19 -0.59 -13.25
CA ASP A 2 -20.36 0.86 -13.46
C ASP A 2 -19.36 1.72 -12.70
N SER A 3 -18.71 1.16 -11.67
CA SER A 3 -17.67 1.87 -10.90
C SER A 3 -16.41 2.15 -11.72
N CYS A 4 -16.13 1.30 -12.73
CA CYS A 4 -14.94 1.41 -13.57
C CYS A 4 -15.29 1.61 -15.06
N HIS A 5 -16.45 1.13 -15.49
CA HIS A 5 -16.96 1.29 -16.86
C HIS A 5 -18.09 2.32 -16.87
N THR A 6 -18.13 3.17 -17.89
CA THR A 6 -19.25 4.09 -18.04
C THR A 6 -20.56 3.36 -18.29
N ARG A 7 -21.63 3.83 -17.67
CA ARG A 7 -22.94 3.15 -17.61
C ARG A 7 -23.51 2.78 -18.96
N HIS A 8 -23.37 3.63 -19.96
CA HIS A 8 -24.05 3.44 -21.24
C HIS A 8 -23.13 2.83 -22.32
N GLU A 9 -21.84 3.12 -22.25
CA GLU A 9 -20.88 2.69 -23.28
C GLU A 9 -20.05 1.48 -22.86
N PHE A 10 -19.94 1.20 -21.57
CA PHE A 10 -19.05 0.17 -21.02
C PHE A 10 -17.64 0.25 -21.61
N SER A 11 -17.11 1.46 -21.68
CA SER A 11 -15.84 1.74 -22.32
C SER A 11 -14.67 1.04 -21.63
N ALA A 12 -14.02 0.13 -22.34
CA ALA A 12 -12.79 -0.48 -21.88
C ALA A 12 -11.63 0.51 -21.87
N ALA A 13 -11.67 1.53 -22.75
CA ALA A 13 -10.66 2.58 -22.80
C ALA A 13 -10.65 3.41 -21.51
N GLU A 14 -11.81 3.79 -21.01
CA GLU A 14 -11.93 4.55 -19.75
C GLU A 14 -11.50 3.72 -18.55
N SER A 15 -11.96 2.47 -18.45
CA SER A 15 -11.61 1.59 -17.32
C SER A 15 -10.13 1.21 -17.25
N ARG A 16 -9.36 1.40 -18.33
CA ARG A 16 -7.91 1.18 -18.37
C ARG A 16 -7.11 2.38 -17.87
N LYS A 17 -7.71 3.56 -17.84
CA LYS A 17 -7.07 4.76 -17.31
C LYS A 17 -6.99 4.67 -15.78
N PRO A 18 -5.89 5.15 -15.18
CA PRO A 18 -5.72 5.09 -13.73
C PRO A 18 -6.82 5.83 -12.97
N GLU A 19 -7.42 6.84 -13.54
CA GLU A 19 -8.49 7.66 -12.96
C GLU A 19 -9.74 6.81 -12.61
N ALA A 20 -10.01 5.74 -13.35
CA ALA A 20 -11.09 4.82 -13.03
C ALA A 20 -10.89 4.13 -11.67
N CYS A 21 -9.64 3.84 -11.30
CA CYS A 21 -9.29 3.26 -10.00
C CYS A 21 -9.23 4.32 -8.90
N ALA A 22 -8.79 5.53 -9.25
CA ALA A 22 -8.67 6.67 -8.33
C ALA A 22 -10.00 7.02 -7.65
N THR A 23 -11.14 6.75 -8.30
CA THR A 23 -12.47 6.99 -7.74
C THR A 23 -12.68 6.35 -6.37
N CYS A 24 -12.04 5.17 -6.14
CA CYS A 24 -12.12 4.45 -4.86
C CYS A 24 -10.76 4.34 -4.16
N HIS A 25 -9.66 4.35 -4.91
CA HIS A 25 -8.30 4.17 -4.39
C HIS A 25 -7.58 5.51 -4.21
N SER A 26 -8.25 6.48 -3.61
CA SER A 26 -7.72 7.79 -3.24
C SER A 26 -8.21 8.19 -1.86
N GLY A 27 -7.54 9.14 -1.23
CA GLY A 27 -7.91 9.66 0.08
C GLY A 27 -7.06 9.12 1.22
N VAL A 28 -7.48 9.39 2.45
CA VAL A 28 -6.64 9.23 3.65
C VAL A 28 -6.28 7.77 3.92
N ASP A 29 -7.21 6.86 3.72
CA ASP A 29 -7.11 5.44 4.03
C ASP A 29 -6.75 4.56 2.82
N HIS A 30 -6.91 5.07 1.59
CA HIS A 30 -6.66 4.34 0.34
C HIS A 30 -5.88 5.19 -0.67
N ASN A 31 -4.78 5.79 -0.24
CA ASN A 31 -3.98 6.77 -0.99
C ASN A 31 -3.09 6.17 -2.11
N ASN A 32 -3.55 5.09 -2.72
CA ASN A 32 -2.84 4.42 -3.81
C ASN A 32 -2.69 5.33 -5.04
N TRP A 33 -3.72 6.11 -5.35
CA TRP A 33 -3.70 7.08 -6.43
C TRP A 33 -2.66 8.17 -6.22
N GLU A 34 -2.63 8.76 -5.03
CA GLU A 34 -1.70 9.84 -4.70
C GLU A 34 -0.25 9.35 -4.80
N ALA A 35 0.03 8.18 -4.24
CA ALA A 35 1.37 7.58 -4.31
C ALA A 35 1.76 7.26 -5.77
N TYR A 36 0.85 6.66 -6.55
CA TYR A 36 1.09 6.34 -7.95
C TYR A 36 1.23 7.59 -8.82
N SER A 37 0.30 8.55 -8.72
CA SER A 37 0.30 9.76 -9.57
C SER A 37 1.56 10.63 -9.37
N MET A 38 2.14 10.59 -8.17
CA MET A 38 3.40 11.25 -7.84
C MET A 38 4.63 10.43 -8.25
N SER A 39 4.49 9.16 -8.58
CA SER A 39 5.59 8.31 -9.04
C SER A 39 6.06 8.71 -10.44
N LYS A 40 7.24 8.21 -10.84
CA LYS A 40 7.73 8.40 -12.21
C LYS A 40 6.77 7.79 -13.25
N HIS A 41 6.17 6.64 -12.94
CA HIS A 41 5.18 6.01 -13.83
C HIS A 41 3.94 6.90 -13.98
N GLY A 42 3.38 7.37 -12.88
CA GLY A 42 2.23 8.27 -12.91
C GLY A 42 2.51 9.58 -13.65
N LYS A 43 3.70 10.15 -13.50
CA LYS A 43 4.10 11.35 -14.24
C LYS A 43 4.18 11.09 -15.75
N VAL A 44 4.71 9.95 -16.16
CA VAL A 44 4.73 9.59 -17.61
C VAL A 44 3.31 9.43 -18.15
N VAL A 45 2.41 8.77 -17.39
CA VAL A 45 0.99 8.67 -17.79
C VAL A 45 0.36 10.04 -17.93
N SER A 46 0.55 10.92 -16.97
CA SER A 46 0.01 12.29 -17.01
C SER A 46 0.52 13.11 -18.21
N MET A 47 1.79 12.90 -18.61
CA MET A 47 2.41 13.67 -19.71
C MET A 47 2.12 13.08 -21.09
N MET A 48 1.95 11.78 -21.19
CA MET A 48 1.93 11.07 -22.47
C MET A 48 0.62 10.33 -22.72
N GLY A 49 -0.24 10.17 -21.72
CA GLY A 49 -1.46 9.36 -21.80
C GLY A 49 -2.41 9.75 -22.91
N ASP A 50 -2.50 11.03 -23.25
CA ASP A 50 -3.34 11.51 -24.36
C ASP A 50 -2.89 11.03 -25.76
N LYS A 51 -1.64 10.57 -25.87
CA LYS A 51 -1.06 10.04 -27.10
C LYS A 51 -1.24 8.53 -27.25
N TRP A 52 -1.76 7.87 -26.22
CA TRP A 52 -1.87 6.42 -26.19
C TRP A 52 -3.21 5.93 -26.74
N ASN A 53 -3.17 4.76 -27.39
CA ASN A 53 -4.40 4.08 -27.82
C ASN A 53 -4.97 3.25 -26.65
N TRP A 54 -5.86 3.85 -25.90
CA TRP A 54 -6.53 3.19 -24.75
C TRP A 54 -7.50 2.07 -25.18
N ASN A 55 -7.86 1.98 -26.45
CA ASN A 55 -8.66 0.88 -26.97
C ASN A 55 -7.86 -0.40 -27.20
N ALA A 56 -6.53 -0.31 -27.25
CA ALA A 56 -5.68 -1.50 -27.35
C ALA A 56 -5.91 -2.42 -26.14
N PRO A 57 -6.00 -3.77 -26.35
CA PRO A 57 -6.08 -4.71 -25.25
C PRO A 57 -4.90 -4.54 -24.28
N LEU A 58 -5.11 -4.79 -22.97
CA LEU A 58 -4.03 -4.63 -21.96
C LEU A 58 -2.77 -5.42 -22.30
N ARG A 59 -2.91 -6.62 -22.89
CA ARG A 59 -1.77 -7.42 -23.36
C ARG A 59 -0.94 -6.75 -24.45
N ASP A 60 -1.53 -5.84 -25.19
CA ASP A 60 -0.93 -5.11 -26.32
C ASP A 60 -0.64 -3.64 -25.97
N ALA A 61 -0.84 -3.24 -24.70
CA ALA A 61 -0.74 -1.86 -24.27
C ALA A 61 0.61 -1.21 -24.63
N TYR A 62 1.70 -1.92 -24.44
CA TYR A 62 3.06 -1.42 -24.71
C TYR A 62 3.45 -1.54 -26.19
N THR A 63 2.91 -2.51 -26.92
CA THR A 63 3.29 -2.78 -28.33
C THR A 63 2.40 -2.09 -29.34
N LYS A 64 1.08 -2.11 -29.13
CA LYS A 64 0.09 -1.52 -30.04
C LYS A 64 -0.63 -0.31 -29.45
N GLY A 65 -0.66 -0.21 -28.12
CA GLY A 65 -1.25 0.92 -27.38
C GLY A 65 -0.33 2.14 -27.29
N GLY A 66 0.96 1.95 -27.51
CA GLY A 66 1.96 3.03 -27.41
C GLY A 66 2.21 3.48 -25.96
N GLN A 67 1.78 2.69 -24.96
CA GLN A 67 2.02 3.01 -23.56
C GLN A 67 3.51 2.86 -23.23
N THR A 68 4.07 3.86 -22.59
CA THR A 68 5.48 3.90 -22.17
C THR A 68 5.65 3.84 -20.64
N ALA A 69 4.55 3.69 -19.92
CA ALA A 69 4.54 3.41 -18.48
C ALA A 69 3.34 2.53 -18.12
N PRO A 70 3.45 1.72 -17.07
CA PRO A 70 2.35 0.89 -16.59
C PRO A 70 1.26 1.72 -15.90
N THR A 71 0.03 1.25 -16.02
CA THR A 71 -1.14 1.79 -15.31
C THR A 71 -1.57 0.83 -14.21
N CYS A 72 -2.54 1.22 -13.37
CA CYS A 72 -3.14 0.35 -12.37
C CYS A 72 -3.59 -0.99 -13.00
N ALA A 73 -4.33 -0.93 -14.11
CA ALA A 73 -4.81 -2.12 -14.81
C ALA A 73 -3.65 -2.94 -15.42
N GLY A 74 -2.61 -2.28 -15.96
CA GLY A 74 -1.43 -2.95 -16.52
C GLY A 74 -0.68 -3.78 -15.48
N CYS A 75 -0.59 -3.27 -14.24
CA CYS A 75 0.04 -3.97 -13.12
C CYS A 75 -0.85 -4.99 -12.45
N HIS A 76 -2.10 -4.62 -12.10
CA HIS A 76 -2.93 -5.42 -11.21
C HIS A 76 -3.82 -6.45 -11.90
N PHE A 77 -4.19 -6.26 -13.17
CA PHE A 77 -5.03 -7.22 -13.89
C PHE A 77 -4.25 -8.38 -14.48
N GLU A 78 -2.94 -8.21 -14.63
CA GLU A 78 -2.04 -9.22 -15.18
C GLU A 78 -1.59 -10.20 -14.10
N TYR A 79 -1.60 -11.49 -14.40
CA TYR A 79 -0.99 -12.55 -13.62
C TYR A 79 -0.61 -13.72 -14.54
N GLU A 80 0.67 -14.05 -14.60
CA GLU A 80 1.20 -15.12 -15.45
C GLU A 80 0.79 -15.00 -16.94
N GLY A 81 0.78 -13.79 -17.45
CA GLY A 81 0.39 -13.51 -18.85
C GLY A 81 -1.12 -13.52 -19.10
N LYS A 82 -1.94 -13.74 -18.07
CA LYS A 82 -3.42 -13.71 -18.16
C LYS A 82 -3.96 -12.45 -17.52
N TYR A 83 -4.98 -11.88 -18.14
CA TYR A 83 -5.66 -10.68 -17.65
C TYR A 83 -7.05 -11.01 -17.12
N SER A 84 -7.39 -10.50 -15.96
CA SER A 84 -8.71 -10.66 -15.36
C SER A 84 -9.02 -9.57 -14.34
N HIS A 85 -10.30 -9.47 -13.96
CA HIS A 85 -10.77 -8.56 -12.91
C HIS A 85 -10.38 -8.97 -11.49
N ASN A 86 -9.73 -10.11 -11.30
CA ASN A 86 -9.19 -10.49 -10.00
C ASN A 86 -7.84 -9.76 -9.78
N VAL A 87 -7.93 -8.52 -9.30
CA VAL A 87 -6.80 -7.61 -9.11
C VAL A 87 -5.90 -7.95 -7.92
N VAL A 88 -6.33 -8.90 -7.07
CA VAL A 88 -5.59 -9.29 -5.87
C VAL A 88 -4.71 -10.53 -6.04
N ARG A 89 -4.70 -11.15 -7.22
CA ARG A 89 -4.01 -12.45 -7.44
C ARG A 89 -2.54 -12.46 -7.09
N LYS A 90 -1.83 -11.35 -7.28
CA LYS A 90 -0.41 -11.25 -6.96
C LYS A 90 -0.09 -10.29 -5.81
N ILE A 91 -1.11 -9.84 -5.07
CA ILE A 91 -0.90 -9.02 -3.88
C ILE A 91 -0.23 -9.87 -2.80
N ARG A 92 0.81 -9.33 -2.18
CA ARG A 92 1.62 -9.93 -1.11
C ARG A 92 1.41 -9.23 0.22
N TRP A 93 1.20 -7.93 0.17
CA TRP A 93 0.97 -7.07 1.32
C TRP A 93 -0.47 -6.55 1.33
N ALA A 94 -1.02 -6.36 2.53
CA ALA A 94 -2.24 -5.57 2.68
C ALA A 94 -1.91 -4.08 2.69
N ASN A 95 -2.89 -3.23 2.45
CA ASN A 95 -2.74 -1.77 2.62
C ASN A 95 -2.26 -1.40 4.04
N TYR A 96 -2.67 -2.20 5.01
CA TYR A 96 -2.23 -2.10 6.40
C TYR A 96 -1.20 -3.21 6.69
N PRO A 97 0.10 -2.91 6.64
CA PRO A 97 1.15 -3.93 6.79
C PRO A 97 1.18 -4.61 8.16
N ALA A 98 0.54 -4.02 9.17
CA ALA A 98 0.44 -4.58 10.50
C ALA A 98 -0.63 -5.69 10.64
N VAL A 99 -1.34 -6.03 9.56
CA VAL A 99 -2.28 -7.18 9.56
C VAL A 99 -1.51 -8.46 9.90
N PRO A 100 -1.98 -9.25 10.87
CA PRO A 100 -1.32 -10.49 11.28
C PRO A 100 -1.12 -11.47 10.13
N GLY A 101 -0.02 -12.19 10.17
CA GLY A 101 0.31 -13.22 9.20
C GLY A 101 0.86 -12.74 7.85
N ILE A 102 0.80 -11.45 7.55
CA ILE A 102 1.32 -10.91 6.28
C ILE A 102 2.85 -10.85 6.30
N ALA A 103 3.41 -10.13 7.26
CA ALA A 103 4.86 -9.95 7.37
C ALA A 103 5.59 -11.27 7.65
N GLU A 104 5.00 -12.12 8.47
CA GLU A 104 5.52 -13.43 8.84
C GLU A 104 5.58 -14.39 7.65
N ASN A 105 4.67 -14.24 6.70
CA ASN A 105 4.57 -15.09 5.52
C ASN A 105 5.22 -14.49 4.27
N ILE A 106 5.92 -13.35 4.38
CA ILE A 106 6.45 -12.64 3.21
C ILE A 106 7.52 -13.43 2.45
N THR A 107 8.18 -14.37 3.10
CA THR A 107 9.19 -15.29 2.51
C THR A 107 8.62 -16.69 2.25
N SER A 108 7.33 -16.93 2.39
CA SER A 108 6.70 -18.20 2.06
C SER A 108 6.70 -18.45 0.55
N GLU A 109 6.60 -19.72 0.14
CA GLU A 109 6.46 -20.10 -1.28
C GLU A 109 5.32 -19.37 -1.97
N TRP A 110 4.20 -19.19 -1.24
CA TRP A 110 3.05 -18.43 -1.72
C TRP A 110 3.40 -16.97 -2.03
N SER A 111 4.21 -16.33 -1.19
CA SER A 111 4.63 -14.95 -1.36
C SER A 111 5.70 -14.83 -2.44
N GLU A 112 6.66 -15.76 -2.48
CA GLU A 112 7.73 -15.78 -3.48
C GLU A 112 7.16 -15.97 -4.91
N ALA A 113 6.20 -16.87 -5.10
CA ALA A 113 5.53 -17.02 -6.40
C ALA A 113 4.87 -15.71 -6.88
N ARG A 114 4.35 -14.92 -5.96
CA ARG A 114 3.79 -13.60 -6.27
C ARG A 114 4.86 -12.55 -6.53
N LEU A 115 5.97 -12.61 -5.81
CA LEU A 115 7.14 -11.77 -6.09
C LEU A 115 7.64 -12.02 -7.50
N ASP A 116 7.80 -13.27 -7.91
CA ASP A 116 8.22 -13.65 -9.25
C ASP A 116 7.25 -13.13 -10.33
N SER A 117 5.95 -13.19 -10.05
CA SER A 117 4.95 -12.63 -10.95
C SER A 117 5.06 -11.10 -11.07
N TRP A 118 5.35 -10.38 -9.99
CA TRP A 118 5.62 -8.94 -10.04
C TRP A 118 6.92 -8.64 -10.81
N VAL A 119 7.99 -9.39 -10.56
CA VAL A 119 9.25 -9.26 -11.32
C VAL A 119 8.97 -9.41 -12.80
N LYS A 120 8.23 -10.44 -13.20
CA LYS A 120 7.86 -10.68 -14.59
C LYS A 120 7.06 -9.53 -15.21
N THR A 121 6.15 -8.92 -14.46
CA THR A 121 5.44 -7.71 -14.93
C THR A 121 6.40 -6.56 -15.20
N CYS A 122 7.33 -6.31 -14.28
CA CYS A 122 8.33 -5.23 -14.39
C CYS A 122 9.29 -5.44 -15.56
N THR A 123 9.62 -6.69 -15.90
CA THR A 123 10.58 -7.02 -16.98
C THR A 123 10.06 -6.70 -18.38
N SER A 124 8.81 -6.28 -18.50
CA SER A 124 8.33 -5.66 -19.77
C SER A 124 9.11 -4.41 -20.17
N CYS A 125 9.75 -3.72 -19.21
CA CYS A 125 10.51 -2.47 -19.44
C CYS A 125 11.85 -2.42 -18.69
N HIS A 126 12.00 -3.16 -17.58
CA HIS A 126 13.16 -3.13 -16.71
C HIS A 126 13.93 -4.45 -16.75
N SER A 127 15.22 -4.43 -16.38
CA SER A 127 15.96 -5.68 -16.18
C SER A 127 15.39 -6.44 -14.96
N GLU A 128 15.48 -7.77 -15.02
CA GLU A 128 15.03 -8.62 -13.91
C GLU A 128 15.76 -8.27 -12.60
N ARG A 129 17.06 -8.03 -12.67
CA ARG A 129 17.85 -7.61 -11.51
C ARG A 129 17.29 -6.34 -10.88
N PHE A 130 16.98 -5.33 -11.67
CA PHE A 130 16.40 -4.09 -11.15
C PHE A 130 15.04 -4.34 -10.52
N ALA A 131 14.16 -5.08 -11.21
CA ALA A 131 12.82 -5.38 -10.74
C ALA A 131 12.83 -6.11 -9.41
N ARG A 132 13.62 -7.18 -9.30
CA ARG A 132 13.75 -7.96 -8.07
C ARG A 132 14.34 -7.14 -6.93
N SER A 133 15.43 -6.43 -7.18
CA SER A 133 16.06 -5.58 -6.15
C SER A 133 15.12 -4.50 -5.63
N TYR A 134 14.29 -3.92 -6.49
CA TYR A 134 13.31 -2.92 -6.07
C TYR A 134 12.21 -3.52 -5.19
N LEU A 135 11.66 -4.67 -5.56
CA LEU A 135 10.62 -5.34 -4.79
C LEU A 135 11.13 -5.84 -3.43
N GLU A 136 12.36 -6.34 -3.37
CA GLU A 136 13.03 -6.68 -2.10
C GLU A 136 13.27 -5.43 -1.23
N PHE A 137 13.63 -4.30 -1.85
CA PHE A 137 13.76 -3.03 -1.15
C PHE A 137 12.41 -2.57 -0.57
N MET A 138 11.31 -2.72 -1.33
CA MET A 138 9.96 -2.45 -0.85
C MET A 138 9.63 -3.29 0.38
N ASP A 139 9.88 -4.61 0.33
CA ASP A 139 9.65 -5.51 1.47
C ASP A 139 10.44 -5.07 2.70
N LYS A 140 11.74 -4.83 2.54
CA LYS A 140 12.63 -4.39 3.63
C LYS A 140 12.19 -3.05 4.22
N GLY A 141 11.80 -2.11 3.38
CA GLY A 141 11.30 -0.81 3.83
C GLY A 141 10.00 -0.93 4.63
N THR A 142 9.07 -1.77 4.17
CA THR A 142 7.81 -2.05 4.87
C THR A 142 8.06 -2.74 6.21
N LEU A 143 8.92 -3.77 6.23
CA LEU A 143 9.30 -4.46 7.48
C LEU A 143 9.97 -3.53 8.49
N HIS A 144 10.81 -2.60 8.01
CA HIS A 144 11.45 -1.61 8.87
C HIS A 144 10.42 -0.65 9.48
N GLY A 145 9.46 -0.18 8.68
CA GLY A 145 8.34 0.62 9.19
C GLY A 145 7.52 -0.13 10.24
N LEU A 146 7.22 -1.41 9.97
CA LEU A 146 6.51 -2.27 10.92
C LEU A 146 7.29 -2.46 12.23
N ALA A 147 8.61 -2.62 12.16
CA ALA A 147 9.46 -2.72 13.36
C ALA A 147 9.38 -1.45 14.22
N LYS A 148 9.41 -0.26 13.61
CA LYS A 148 9.21 1.01 14.33
C LYS A 148 7.83 1.11 14.97
N TYR A 149 6.80 0.68 14.29
CA TYR A 149 5.45 0.65 14.84
C TYR A 149 5.36 -0.28 16.06
N LYS A 150 5.97 -1.47 15.98
CA LYS A 150 6.07 -2.41 17.13
C LYS A 150 6.84 -1.80 18.30
N GLU A 151 7.90 -1.04 18.03
CA GLU A 151 8.65 -0.32 19.07
C GLU A 151 7.77 0.71 19.79
N ALA A 152 6.99 1.50 19.06
CA ALA A 152 6.06 2.47 19.62
C ALA A 152 4.99 1.79 20.51
N HIS A 153 4.50 0.61 20.10
CA HIS A 153 3.61 -0.21 20.93
C HIS A 153 4.27 -0.64 22.24
N ALA A 154 5.53 -1.11 22.18
CA ALA A 154 6.27 -1.54 23.35
C ALA A 154 6.46 -0.39 24.36
N VAL A 155 6.75 0.81 23.88
CA VAL A 155 6.85 2.02 24.72
C VAL A 155 5.51 2.30 25.40
N THR A 156 4.41 2.27 24.64
CA THR A 156 3.07 2.53 25.18
C THR A 156 2.67 1.49 26.21
N GLU A 157 2.94 0.22 25.96
CA GLU A 157 2.69 -0.87 26.91
C GLU A 157 3.48 -0.68 28.22
N LYS A 158 4.75 -0.28 28.12
CA LYS A 158 5.57 0.04 29.29
C LYS A 158 4.96 1.16 30.12
N LEU A 159 4.51 2.24 29.48
CA LEU A 159 3.87 3.36 30.16
C LEU A 159 2.57 2.95 30.88
N TYR A 160 1.80 2.03 30.30
CA TYR A 160 0.64 1.45 30.99
C TYR A 160 1.04 0.66 32.22
N LYS A 161 2.06 -0.21 32.13
CA LYS A 161 2.55 -1.02 33.24
C LYS A 161 3.10 -0.15 34.40
N GLU A 162 3.71 0.97 34.05
CA GLU A 162 4.25 1.94 35.04
C GLU A 162 3.18 2.88 35.61
N GLY A 163 1.94 2.81 35.13
CA GLY A 163 0.84 3.67 35.58
C GLY A 163 0.95 5.13 35.14
N LEU A 164 1.76 5.41 34.16
CA LEU A 164 2.01 6.77 33.64
C LEU A 164 0.95 7.24 32.64
N LEU A 165 0.21 6.33 32.03
CA LEU A 165 -0.93 6.66 31.20
C LEU A 165 -2.17 6.81 32.09
N THR A 166 -2.49 8.06 32.42
CA THR A 166 -3.54 8.42 33.36
C THR A 166 -4.89 8.65 32.67
N GLY A 167 -5.93 8.60 33.48
CA GLY A 167 -7.27 9.11 33.14
C GLY A 167 -8.33 8.06 32.86
N GLN A 168 -7.98 6.78 32.67
CA GLN A 168 -8.97 5.76 32.34
C GLN A 168 -8.66 4.46 33.06
N LYS A 169 -9.27 4.27 34.20
CA LYS A 169 -8.85 3.19 35.12
C LYS A 169 -9.53 1.84 34.88
N THR A 170 -10.67 1.77 34.23
CA THR A 170 -11.49 0.56 34.34
C THR A 170 -11.92 -0.05 32.98
N ASN A 171 -12.02 0.71 31.93
CA ASN A 171 -12.62 0.21 30.66
C ASN A 171 -11.73 0.39 29.43
N ARG A 172 -10.49 0.82 29.59
CA ARG A 172 -9.57 0.98 28.50
C ARG A 172 -8.80 -0.31 28.26
N PRO A 173 -8.90 -0.93 27.09
CA PRO A 173 -8.07 -2.08 26.78
C PRO A 173 -6.60 -1.68 26.73
N LEU A 174 -5.73 -2.57 27.19
CA LEU A 174 -4.30 -2.42 27.05
C LEU A 174 -3.91 -2.51 25.58
N PRO A 175 -2.84 -1.81 25.13
CA PRO A 175 -2.27 -2.02 23.82
C PRO A 175 -1.86 -3.47 23.64
N LEU A 176 -1.95 -3.95 22.41
CA LEU A 176 -1.44 -5.28 22.08
C LEU A 176 0.07 -5.34 22.32
N PRO A 177 0.58 -6.38 22.98
CA PRO A 177 2.01 -6.58 23.11
C PRO A 177 2.68 -6.64 21.72
N PRO A 178 3.92 -6.12 21.60
CA PRO A 178 4.61 -6.06 20.32
C PRO A 178 4.98 -7.43 19.72
N ASP A 179 4.97 -8.49 20.55
CA ASP A 179 5.18 -9.88 20.17
C ASP A 179 3.90 -10.60 19.74
N LYS A 180 2.74 -9.98 19.96
CA LYS A 180 1.46 -10.50 19.49
C LYS A 180 1.18 -10.08 18.07
N GLU A 181 0.34 -10.85 17.40
CA GLU A 181 -0.21 -10.44 16.14
C GLU A 181 -0.87 -9.08 16.28
N MET A 182 -0.37 -8.11 15.52
CA MET A 182 -0.92 -6.78 15.52
C MET A 182 -1.96 -6.70 14.42
N PHE A 183 -3.14 -6.33 14.83
CA PHE A 183 -4.20 -6.04 13.90
C PHE A 183 -4.22 -4.53 13.67
N ALA A 184 -3.95 -4.12 12.45
CA ALA A 184 -4.08 -2.73 12.04
C ALA A 184 -5.55 -2.31 11.93
N GLY A 185 -5.79 -1.04 11.99
CA GLY A 185 -7.11 -0.50 11.77
C GLY A 185 -7.98 -0.57 13.02
N PHE A 186 -9.12 -1.14 12.88
CA PHE A 186 -10.21 -1.00 13.83
C PHE A 186 -9.92 -1.39 15.27
N THR A 187 -8.99 -2.29 15.51
CA THR A 187 -8.67 -2.72 16.89
C THR A 187 -7.88 -1.68 17.67
N GLN A 188 -7.02 -0.92 17.02
CA GLN A 188 -6.30 0.16 17.67
C GLN A 188 -7.22 1.32 18.06
N LEU A 189 -8.33 1.47 17.36
CA LEU A 189 -9.33 2.47 17.69
C LEU A 189 -10.00 2.26 19.04
N TYR A 190 -9.89 1.08 19.63
CA TYR A 190 -10.45 0.82 20.97
C TYR A 190 -9.86 1.72 22.05
N TRP A 191 -8.61 2.11 21.91
CA TRP A 191 -7.97 2.98 22.91
C TRP A 191 -8.59 4.36 22.97
N SER A 192 -8.98 4.87 21.82
CA SER A 192 -9.52 6.22 21.68
C SER A 192 -11.04 6.28 21.61
N LYS A 193 -11.72 5.14 21.40
CA LYS A 193 -13.11 5.12 20.99
C LYS A 193 -14.08 5.64 22.05
N ASP A 194 -13.87 5.29 23.31
CA ASP A 194 -14.81 5.62 24.39
C ASP A 194 -14.16 6.46 25.50
N ASN A 195 -12.93 6.91 25.30
CA ASN A 195 -12.14 7.55 26.34
C ASN A 195 -11.25 8.64 25.76
N ASN A 196 -10.85 9.56 26.60
CA ASN A 196 -9.90 10.60 26.20
C ASN A 196 -8.47 10.01 26.15
N PRO A 197 -7.93 9.70 24.97
CA PRO A 197 -6.63 9.05 24.86
C PRO A 197 -5.50 10.01 25.22
N ALA A 198 -4.40 9.49 25.75
CA ALA A 198 -3.19 10.25 25.92
C ALA A 198 -2.55 10.58 24.56
N ALA A 199 -1.77 11.67 24.49
CA ALA A 199 -1.14 12.08 23.25
C ALA A 199 -0.27 11.00 22.60
N ILE A 200 0.42 10.20 23.39
CA ILE A 200 1.23 9.08 22.89
C ILE A 200 0.38 7.98 22.27
N GLU A 201 -0.81 7.71 22.81
CA GLU A 201 -1.72 6.71 22.24
C GLU A 201 -2.24 7.16 20.87
N LEU A 202 -2.57 8.46 20.73
CA LEU A 202 -2.95 9.05 19.46
C LEU A 202 -1.81 8.95 18.45
N LYS A 203 -0.57 9.15 18.89
CA LYS A 203 0.60 9.02 18.00
C LYS A 203 0.80 7.59 17.52
N VAL A 204 0.68 6.61 18.40
CA VAL A 204 0.77 5.19 18.00
C VAL A 204 -0.37 4.80 17.05
N LEU A 205 -1.56 5.30 17.31
CA LEU A 205 -2.71 5.11 16.40
C LEU A 205 -2.41 5.72 15.02
N GLU A 206 -1.96 6.96 14.97
CA GLU A 206 -1.60 7.65 13.73
C GLU A 206 -0.52 6.90 12.95
N MET A 207 0.51 6.40 13.64
CA MET A 207 1.55 5.58 13.01
C MET A 207 0.98 4.33 12.32
N GLY A 208 0.05 3.63 12.98
CA GLY A 208 -0.55 2.39 12.46
C GLY A 208 -1.58 2.62 11.36
N GLU A 209 -2.41 3.65 11.49
CA GLU A 209 -3.53 3.93 10.60
C GLU A 209 -3.15 4.78 9.38
N ASN A 210 -2.10 5.61 9.51
CA ASN A 210 -1.72 6.55 8.46
C ASN A 210 -0.28 6.37 8.00
N ASP A 211 0.70 6.47 8.91
CA ASP A 211 2.09 6.62 8.49
C ASP A 211 2.65 5.32 7.90
N LEU A 212 2.42 4.19 8.55
CA LEU A 212 2.85 2.87 8.07
C LEU A 212 2.15 2.45 6.76
N PRO A 213 0.83 2.59 6.63
CA PRO A 213 0.17 2.38 5.35
C PRO A 213 0.69 3.28 4.23
N LYS A 214 0.88 4.57 4.48
CA LYS A 214 1.43 5.51 3.49
C LYS A 214 2.86 5.16 3.08
N LEU A 215 3.70 4.75 4.04
CA LEU A 215 5.04 4.27 3.76
C LEU A 215 4.99 3.06 2.81
N HIS A 216 4.19 2.06 3.14
CA HIS A 216 4.04 0.86 2.33
C HIS A 216 3.48 1.16 0.94
N VAL A 217 2.37 1.90 0.87
CA VAL A 217 1.72 2.26 -0.39
C VAL A 217 2.67 3.03 -1.31
N GLY A 218 3.45 3.96 -0.76
CA GLY A 218 4.46 4.68 -1.54
C GLY A 218 5.54 3.78 -2.10
N LEU A 219 6.06 2.83 -1.32
CA LEU A 219 7.02 1.82 -1.79
C LEU A 219 6.40 0.92 -2.86
N ALA A 220 5.19 0.42 -2.63
CA ALA A 220 4.48 -0.47 -3.54
C ALA A 220 4.15 0.21 -4.90
N HIS A 221 3.95 1.53 -4.91
CA HIS A 221 3.68 2.31 -6.11
C HIS A 221 4.92 3.02 -6.67
N VAL A 222 6.10 2.49 -6.37
CA VAL A 222 7.41 2.91 -6.90
C VAL A 222 7.71 4.41 -6.71
N ASN A 223 7.34 4.92 -5.55
CA ASN A 223 7.56 6.31 -5.15
C ASN A 223 8.39 6.44 -3.86
N PRO A 224 9.62 5.88 -3.80
CA PRO A 224 10.40 5.83 -2.56
C PRO A 224 10.93 7.18 -2.10
N GLY A 225 11.27 8.07 -3.01
CA GLY A 225 11.86 9.37 -2.69
C GLY A 225 10.86 10.52 -2.53
N GLY A 226 9.63 10.33 -2.98
CA GLY A 226 8.56 11.31 -2.87
C GLY A 226 7.60 10.95 -1.74
N TRP A 227 6.49 10.33 -2.10
CA TRP A 227 5.41 9.97 -1.18
C TRP A 227 5.87 9.17 0.05
N THR A 228 6.64 8.11 -0.17
CA THR A 228 7.12 7.26 0.93
C THR A 228 7.89 8.04 1.97
N TYR A 229 8.75 8.96 1.52
CA TYR A 229 9.56 9.75 2.44
C TYR A 229 8.74 10.85 3.13
N THR A 230 7.94 11.60 2.37
CA THR A 230 7.22 12.77 2.90
C THR A 230 6.02 12.39 3.74
N GLU A 231 5.24 11.39 3.32
CA GLU A 231 3.96 11.04 3.91
C GLU A 231 4.01 9.80 4.83
N GLY A 232 5.04 8.98 4.70
CA GLY A 232 5.19 7.77 5.50
C GLY A 232 6.39 7.85 6.44
N TRP A 233 7.60 7.73 5.88
CA TRP A 233 8.82 7.62 6.68
C TRP A 233 9.14 8.84 7.54
N GLY A 234 8.98 10.02 6.97
CA GLY A 234 9.20 11.28 7.70
C GLY A 234 8.29 11.42 8.92
N PRO A 235 6.96 11.27 8.79
CA PRO A 235 6.04 11.25 9.92
C PRO A 235 6.39 10.17 10.96
N MET A 236 6.62 8.91 10.56
CA MET A 236 6.98 7.83 11.47
C MET A 236 8.25 8.10 12.28
N ASN A 237 9.23 8.81 11.72
CA ASN A 237 10.45 9.18 12.45
C ASN A 237 10.27 10.35 13.40
N ARG A 238 9.20 11.13 13.25
CA ARG A 238 8.87 12.24 14.14
C ARG A 238 7.89 11.84 15.25
N ALA A 239 7.19 10.73 15.07
CA ALA A 239 6.28 10.19 16.06
C ALA A 239 7.02 9.58 17.25
#